data_7e7698e0dfa803825768ff3e7258944b
#
_entry.id   7e7698e0dfa803825768ff3e7258944b
#
_cell.length_a   1.000
_cell.length_b   1.000
_cell.length_c   1.000
_cell.angle_alpha   90.00
_cell.angle_beta   90.00
_cell.angle_gamma   90.00
#
_symmetry.space_group_name_H-M   'P 1'
#
loop_
_entity.id
_entity.type
_entity.pdbx_description
1 polymer ?
#
loop_
_entity_poly.entity_id
_entity_poly.type
_entity_poly.pdbx_seq_one_letter_code
_entity_poly.pdbx_strand_id
1 'polypeptide(L)'
;MSGERPPPASSAAASSAAPRIHPTALVEPGVEIGPGTSIWDNVHIRSPAWIGADCIVGEKTYIAYGVRIGTCVKINAQVYVCTGVTIEDRVMIAAGVIFTNDRYPRAFAIDGDGLASSEPNEDTLQTTVREGATIGAGAVIGPGLEIGAYAMVGMGAVVTGDVPPHALVYGNPARVRGHVCVCGEPLPPRDAPAASHHCARCGRACRLIEVG
;
A
#
# COMPACT_ATOMS: atom_id res chain seq x y z
N MET A 1 21.24 27.10 4.67
CA MET A 1 21.29 26.20 5.84
C MET A 1 20.96 24.83 5.33
N SER A 2 21.97 23.95 5.29
CA SER A 2 21.93 22.60 4.74
C SER A 2 21.03 21.70 5.59
N GLY A 3 19.88 21.30 5.00
CA GLY A 3 18.99 20.33 5.60
C GLY A 3 19.59 18.94 5.56
N GLU A 4 20.16 18.50 6.64
CA GLU A 4 20.64 17.14 6.82
C GLU A 4 19.46 16.16 6.75
N ARG A 5 19.51 15.26 5.77
CA ARG A 5 18.60 14.10 5.68
C ARG A 5 18.80 13.25 6.94
N PRO A 6 17.74 12.86 7.67
CA PRO A 6 17.92 11.96 8.80
C PRO A 6 18.59 10.66 8.30
N PRO A 7 19.48 10.06 9.12
CA PRO A 7 20.15 8.83 8.73
C PRO A 7 19.12 7.75 8.41
N PRO A 8 19.36 6.92 7.38
CA PRO A 8 18.52 5.78 7.10
C PRO A 8 18.50 4.88 8.36
N ALA A 9 17.31 4.47 8.75
CA ALA A 9 17.16 3.46 9.78
C ALA A 9 18.04 2.27 9.39
N SER A 10 18.81 1.76 10.38
CA SER A 10 19.72 0.62 10.27
C SER A 10 19.31 -0.34 9.13
N SER A 11 20.15 -0.47 8.11
CA SER A 11 20.02 -1.47 7.08
C SER A 11 20.16 -2.83 7.74
N ALA A 12 19.06 -3.46 8.12
CA ALA A 12 19.07 -4.90 8.28
C ALA A 12 19.58 -5.46 6.95
N ALA A 13 20.69 -6.21 6.98
CA ALA A 13 21.22 -6.82 5.77
C ALA A 13 20.09 -7.61 5.11
N ALA A 14 19.79 -7.31 3.83
CA ALA A 14 18.76 -8.02 3.09
C ALA A 14 19.06 -9.52 3.18
N SER A 15 18.02 -10.33 3.41
CA SER A 15 18.16 -11.79 3.48
C SER A 15 18.78 -12.30 2.17
N SER A 16 19.76 -13.16 2.27
CA SER A 16 20.30 -13.87 1.11
C SER A 16 19.52 -15.16 0.79
N ALA A 17 18.50 -15.48 1.59
CA ALA A 17 17.71 -16.70 1.44
C ALA A 17 16.82 -16.62 0.19
N ALA A 18 16.73 -17.71 -0.57
CA ALA A 18 15.78 -17.80 -1.68
C ALA A 18 14.33 -17.56 -1.18
N PRO A 19 13.43 -17.02 -2.03
CA PRO A 19 12.04 -16.83 -1.66
C PRO A 19 11.38 -18.17 -1.34
N ARG A 20 10.50 -18.17 -0.32
CA ARG A 20 9.68 -19.32 0.06
C ARG A 20 8.31 -19.20 -0.60
N ILE A 21 7.97 -20.13 -1.48
CA ILE A 21 6.69 -20.17 -2.16
C ILE A 21 5.93 -21.41 -1.71
N HIS A 22 4.74 -21.20 -1.17
CA HIS A 22 3.88 -22.33 -0.75
C HIS A 22 3.48 -23.16 -1.98
N PRO A 23 3.45 -24.51 -1.89
CA PRO A 23 3.16 -25.38 -3.04
C PRO A 23 1.82 -25.14 -3.73
N THR A 24 0.83 -24.57 -3.03
CA THR A 24 -0.48 -24.22 -3.60
C THR A 24 -0.58 -22.80 -4.14
N ALA A 25 0.48 -21.98 -4.02
CA ALA A 25 0.53 -20.68 -4.64
C ALA A 25 0.70 -20.83 -6.15
N LEU A 26 -0.07 -20.05 -6.93
CA LEU A 26 0.07 -19.94 -8.37
C LEU A 26 0.88 -18.70 -8.70
N VAL A 27 2.15 -18.88 -9.01
CA VAL A 27 3.05 -17.82 -9.47
C VAL A 27 3.30 -18.02 -10.96
N GLU A 28 2.81 -17.09 -11.78
CA GLU A 28 2.95 -17.22 -13.25
C GLU A 28 4.43 -17.05 -13.69
N PRO A 29 4.86 -17.72 -14.77
CA PRO A 29 6.21 -17.56 -15.30
C PRO A 29 6.51 -16.10 -15.67
N GLY A 30 7.69 -15.59 -15.25
CA GLY A 30 8.09 -14.20 -15.48
C GLY A 30 7.78 -13.24 -14.32
N VAL A 31 7.20 -13.74 -13.23
CA VAL A 31 7.12 -13.00 -11.96
C VAL A 31 8.49 -12.99 -11.28
N GLU A 32 8.92 -11.81 -10.83
CA GLU A 32 10.17 -11.64 -10.10
C GLU A 32 9.89 -11.50 -8.60
N ILE A 33 10.54 -12.32 -7.78
CA ILE A 33 10.38 -12.32 -6.32
C ILE A 33 11.77 -12.23 -5.67
N GLY A 34 11.96 -11.18 -4.87
CA GLY A 34 13.21 -10.92 -4.15
C GLY A 34 13.49 -11.92 -3.03
N PRO A 35 14.76 -12.01 -2.61
CA PRO A 35 15.21 -12.93 -1.57
C PRO A 35 14.51 -12.66 -0.23
N GLY A 36 14.38 -13.69 0.61
CA GLY A 36 13.72 -13.59 1.93
C GLY A 36 12.20 -13.48 1.90
N THR A 37 11.60 -13.26 0.73
CA THR A 37 10.15 -13.11 0.58
C THR A 37 9.41 -14.43 0.77
N SER A 38 8.26 -14.37 1.42
CA SER A 38 7.39 -15.53 1.68
C SER A 38 6.03 -15.35 1.01
N ILE A 39 5.66 -16.29 0.15
CA ILE A 39 4.35 -16.37 -0.52
C ILE A 39 3.57 -17.52 0.10
N TRP A 40 2.42 -17.23 0.69
CA TRP A 40 1.60 -18.19 1.40
C TRP A 40 0.64 -18.95 0.46
N ASP A 41 -0.18 -19.81 1.04
CA ASP A 41 -1.05 -20.72 0.31
C ASP A 41 -2.13 -19.99 -0.51
N ASN A 42 -2.44 -20.59 -1.67
CA ASN A 42 -3.48 -20.10 -2.60
C ASN A 42 -3.32 -18.62 -3.01
N VAL A 43 -2.13 -18.05 -2.91
CA VAL A 43 -1.81 -16.75 -3.52
C VAL A 43 -1.75 -16.93 -5.02
N HIS A 44 -2.29 -15.98 -5.78
CA HIS A 44 -2.15 -15.94 -7.23
C HIS A 44 -1.44 -14.64 -7.65
N ILE A 45 -0.29 -14.76 -8.32
CA ILE A 45 0.50 -13.63 -8.82
C ILE A 45 0.59 -13.73 -10.33
N ARG A 46 0.03 -12.72 -11.02
CA ARG A 46 0.02 -12.62 -12.47
C ARG A 46 1.32 -12.03 -13.01
N SER A 47 1.70 -12.45 -14.19
CA SER A 47 2.88 -11.97 -14.90
C SER A 47 2.55 -10.84 -15.90
N PRO A 48 3.43 -9.81 -16.04
CA PRO A 48 4.59 -9.55 -15.19
C PRO A 48 4.21 -8.90 -13.86
N ALA A 49 4.86 -9.28 -12.79
CA ALA A 49 4.79 -8.58 -11.51
C ALA A 49 6.16 -8.64 -10.80
N TRP A 50 6.45 -7.65 -9.94
CA TRP A 50 7.73 -7.54 -9.23
C TRP A 50 7.46 -7.39 -7.74
N ILE A 51 8.06 -8.25 -6.93
CA ILE A 51 7.99 -8.22 -5.47
C ILE A 51 9.42 -8.14 -4.93
N GLY A 52 9.71 -7.14 -4.13
CA GLY A 52 11.01 -6.92 -3.52
C GLY A 52 11.40 -7.98 -2.50
N ALA A 53 12.51 -7.73 -1.80
CA ALA A 53 13.05 -8.62 -0.79
C ALA A 53 12.30 -8.51 0.55
N ASP A 54 12.40 -9.58 1.36
CA ASP A 54 11.91 -9.63 2.74
C ASP A 54 10.42 -9.29 2.90
N CYS A 55 9.60 -9.64 1.90
CA CYS A 55 8.16 -9.43 1.90
C CYS A 55 7.39 -10.64 2.44
N ILE A 56 6.16 -10.39 2.86
CA ILE A 56 5.18 -11.43 3.19
C ILE A 56 3.92 -11.18 2.37
N VAL A 57 3.47 -12.17 1.61
CA VAL A 57 2.19 -12.16 0.91
C VAL A 57 1.32 -13.26 1.50
N GLY A 58 0.29 -12.86 2.22
CA GLY A 58 -0.64 -13.72 2.95
C GLY A 58 -1.58 -14.49 2.02
N GLU A 59 -2.17 -15.54 2.56
CA GLU A 59 -2.98 -16.52 1.86
C GLU A 59 -4.14 -15.91 1.07
N LYS A 60 -4.48 -16.52 -0.07
CA LYS A 60 -5.61 -16.14 -0.95
C LYS A 60 -5.55 -14.70 -1.48
N THR A 61 -4.36 -14.09 -1.45
CA THR A 61 -4.13 -12.77 -2.06
C THR A 61 -4.00 -12.92 -3.56
N TYR A 62 -4.59 -11.98 -4.30
CA TYR A 62 -4.44 -11.86 -5.74
C TYR A 62 -3.62 -10.62 -6.08
N ILE A 63 -2.59 -10.79 -6.89
CA ILE A 63 -1.73 -9.72 -7.40
C ILE A 63 -1.79 -9.75 -8.92
N ALA A 64 -2.33 -8.68 -9.52
CA ALA A 64 -2.48 -8.56 -10.96
C ALA A 64 -1.13 -8.32 -11.67
N TYR A 65 -1.14 -8.47 -12.97
CA TYR A 65 0.00 -8.14 -13.83
C TYR A 65 0.34 -6.64 -13.77
N GLY A 66 1.61 -6.31 -13.97
CA GLY A 66 2.13 -4.95 -13.93
C GLY A 66 2.30 -4.37 -12.52
N VAL A 67 1.88 -5.08 -11.48
CA VAL A 67 2.02 -4.63 -10.09
C VAL A 67 3.48 -4.62 -9.67
N ARG A 68 3.88 -3.56 -8.94
CA ARG A 68 5.21 -3.41 -8.35
C ARG A 68 5.10 -3.30 -6.84
N ILE A 69 5.84 -4.13 -6.13
CA ILE A 69 5.87 -4.17 -4.67
C ILE A 69 7.33 -4.03 -4.23
N GLY A 70 7.60 -3.05 -3.38
CA GLY A 70 8.91 -2.76 -2.81
C GLY A 70 9.40 -3.81 -1.83
N THR A 71 10.35 -3.43 -1.01
CA THR A 71 11.05 -4.29 -0.05
C THR A 71 10.43 -4.17 1.35
N CYS A 72 10.46 -5.23 2.15
CA CYS A 72 9.91 -5.28 3.51
C CYS A 72 8.40 -4.97 3.56
N VAL A 73 7.66 -5.29 2.53
CA VAL A 73 6.21 -5.11 2.46
C VAL A 73 5.50 -6.31 3.09
N LYS A 74 4.48 -6.01 3.89
CA LYS A 74 3.62 -7.06 4.47
C LYS A 74 2.20 -6.93 3.95
N ILE A 75 1.76 -7.91 3.19
CA ILE A 75 0.39 -8.06 2.71
C ILE A 75 -0.25 -9.23 3.46
N ASN A 76 -1.33 -8.96 4.18
CA ASN A 76 -2.08 -10.00 4.89
C ASN A 76 -3.01 -10.76 3.91
N ALA A 77 -3.82 -11.65 4.45
CA ALA A 77 -4.69 -12.54 3.69
C ALA A 77 -5.77 -11.81 2.87
N GLN A 78 -6.18 -12.44 1.75
CA GLN A 78 -7.37 -12.03 0.99
C GLN A 78 -7.33 -10.58 0.47
N VAL A 79 -6.16 -10.09 0.13
CA VAL A 79 -5.99 -8.77 -0.49
C VAL A 79 -6.14 -8.89 -2.00
N TYR A 80 -6.86 -7.96 -2.61
CA TYR A 80 -6.94 -7.82 -4.07
C TYR A 80 -6.14 -6.62 -4.53
N VAL A 81 -5.05 -6.86 -5.26
CA VAL A 81 -4.20 -5.83 -5.85
C VAL A 81 -4.38 -5.85 -7.36
N CYS A 82 -5.10 -4.87 -7.89
CA CYS A 82 -5.37 -4.78 -9.32
C CYS A 82 -4.17 -4.20 -10.10
N THR A 83 -4.22 -4.32 -11.41
CA THR A 83 -3.27 -3.68 -12.34
C THR A 83 -3.21 -2.17 -12.11
N GLY A 84 -2.01 -1.58 -12.26
CA GLY A 84 -1.79 -0.15 -12.05
C GLY A 84 -1.45 0.23 -10.61
N VAL A 85 -1.31 -0.74 -9.71
CA VAL A 85 -0.90 -0.47 -8.32
C VAL A 85 0.60 -0.60 -8.15
N THR A 86 1.20 0.40 -7.51
CA THR A 86 2.57 0.39 -7.01
C THR A 86 2.55 0.52 -5.49
N ILE A 87 3.23 -0.38 -4.80
CA ILE A 87 3.38 -0.39 -3.34
C ILE A 87 4.86 -0.21 -3.04
N GLU A 88 5.21 0.89 -2.40
CA GLU A 88 6.60 1.18 -2.03
C GLU A 88 7.06 0.36 -0.80
N ASP A 89 8.28 0.63 -0.34
CA ASP A 89 8.92 -0.14 0.75
C ASP A 89 8.18 -0.01 2.09
N ARG A 90 8.28 -1.04 2.94
CA ARG A 90 7.81 -1.03 4.33
C ARG A 90 6.32 -0.78 4.52
N VAL A 91 5.53 -0.93 3.46
CA VAL A 91 4.08 -0.77 3.51
C VAL A 91 3.43 -1.98 4.18
N MET A 92 2.38 -1.71 4.97
CA MET A 92 1.51 -2.72 5.57
C MET A 92 0.12 -2.69 4.94
N ILE A 93 -0.30 -3.79 4.33
CA ILE A 93 -1.66 -3.98 3.82
C ILE A 93 -2.34 -5.05 4.68
N ALA A 94 -3.37 -4.67 5.42
CA ALA A 94 -4.11 -5.60 6.27
C ALA A 94 -5.08 -6.47 5.46
N ALA A 95 -5.66 -7.47 6.11
CA ALA A 95 -6.51 -8.46 5.45
C ALA A 95 -7.75 -7.87 4.76
N GLY A 96 -8.11 -8.42 3.61
CA GLY A 96 -9.34 -8.07 2.91
C GLY A 96 -9.34 -6.68 2.26
N VAL A 97 -8.20 -6.03 2.10
CA VAL A 97 -8.08 -4.76 1.38
C VAL A 97 -8.32 -4.97 -0.11
N ILE A 98 -9.06 -4.06 -0.73
CA ILE A 98 -9.40 -4.11 -2.15
C ILE A 98 -8.92 -2.82 -2.82
N PHE A 99 -8.09 -2.95 -3.86
CA PHE A 99 -7.75 -1.85 -4.77
C PHE A 99 -8.63 -1.91 -6.01
N THR A 100 -8.98 -0.74 -6.55
CA THR A 100 -9.71 -0.59 -7.80
C THR A 100 -8.91 0.29 -8.77
N ASN A 101 -9.06 0.12 -10.08
CA ASN A 101 -8.27 0.82 -11.07
C ASN A 101 -9.06 1.51 -12.18
N ASP A 102 -10.33 1.12 -12.39
CA ASP A 102 -11.14 1.71 -13.45
C ASP A 102 -11.93 2.92 -12.95
N ARG A 103 -11.82 4.03 -13.69
CA ARG A 103 -12.58 5.24 -13.42
C ARG A 103 -14.06 5.09 -13.75
N TYR A 104 -14.36 4.45 -14.89
CA TYR A 104 -15.71 4.30 -15.42
C TYR A 104 -16.01 2.85 -15.80
N PRO A 105 -16.05 1.93 -14.82
CA PRO A 105 -16.20 0.50 -15.10
C PRO A 105 -17.54 0.21 -15.79
N ARG A 106 -17.51 -0.51 -16.91
CA ARG A 106 -18.66 -1.03 -17.62
C ARG A 106 -18.37 -2.44 -18.13
N ALA A 107 -19.39 -3.27 -18.14
CA ALA A 107 -19.27 -4.62 -18.70
C ALA A 107 -19.40 -4.65 -20.21
N PHE A 108 -19.96 -3.63 -20.82
CA PHE A 108 -20.21 -3.57 -22.27
C PHE A 108 -19.33 -2.51 -22.95
N ALA A 109 -18.96 -2.71 -24.19
CA ALA A 109 -18.28 -1.72 -25.02
C ALA A 109 -19.24 -0.57 -25.38
N ILE A 110 -18.76 0.69 -25.24
CA ILE A 110 -19.61 1.88 -25.45
C ILE A 110 -19.94 2.08 -26.94
N ASP A 111 -19.06 1.67 -27.83
CA ASP A 111 -19.09 1.86 -29.26
C ASP A 111 -19.56 0.63 -30.06
N GLY A 112 -20.07 -0.41 -29.39
CA GLY A 112 -20.49 -1.64 -30.01
C GLY A 112 -21.27 -2.60 -29.12
N ASP A 113 -21.71 -3.69 -29.75
CA ASP A 113 -22.32 -4.80 -29.02
C ASP A 113 -21.24 -5.75 -28.50
N GLY A 114 -21.27 -6.06 -27.20
CA GLY A 114 -20.37 -7.03 -26.61
C GLY A 114 -19.72 -6.57 -25.31
N LEU A 115 -18.78 -7.37 -24.82
CA LEU A 115 -18.03 -7.06 -23.61
C LEU A 115 -16.99 -5.98 -23.88
N ALA A 116 -16.83 -5.06 -22.92
CA ALA A 116 -15.70 -4.15 -22.90
C ALA A 116 -14.40 -4.93 -22.78
N SER A 117 -13.31 -4.40 -23.35
CA SER A 117 -11.98 -4.97 -23.20
C SER A 117 -11.58 -4.97 -21.71
N SER A 118 -10.91 -6.05 -21.28
CA SER A 118 -10.26 -6.11 -19.96
C SER A 118 -8.80 -5.64 -20.00
N GLU A 119 -8.30 -5.24 -21.16
CA GLU A 119 -6.94 -4.70 -21.28
C GLU A 119 -6.87 -3.28 -20.71
N PRO A 120 -5.77 -2.92 -20.04
CA PRO A 120 -5.59 -1.57 -19.54
C PRO A 120 -5.68 -0.53 -20.65
N ASN A 121 -6.32 0.58 -20.34
CA ASN A 121 -6.50 1.71 -21.24
C ASN A 121 -6.30 3.04 -20.46
N GLU A 122 -6.68 4.17 -21.05
CA GLU A 122 -6.55 5.50 -20.45
C GLU A 122 -7.42 5.70 -19.19
N ASP A 123 -8.45 4.90 -19.00
CA ASP A 123 -9.30 4.90 -17.80
C ASP A 123 -8.78 3.98 -16.69
N THR A 124 -7.74 3.19 -16.96
CA THR A 124 -7.05 2.34 -15.98
C THR A 124 -6.02 3.17 -15.22
N LEU A 125 -6.41 3.66 -14.07
CA LEU A 125 -5.63 4.63 -13.32
C LEU A 125 -4.55 3.97 -12.44
N GLN A 126 -3.44 4.71 -12.25
CA GLN A 126 -2.31 4.27 -11.45
C GLN A 126 -2.49 4.71 -9.99
N THR A 127 -2.44 3.76 -9.06
CA THR A 127 -2.50 4.03 -7.61
C THR A 127 -1.13 3.75 -6.99
N THR A 128 -0.66 4.68 -6.16
CA THR A 128 0.62 4.52 -5.46
C THR A 128 0.42 4.54 -3.95
N VAL A 129 0.94 3.51 -3.28
CA VAL A 129 1.04 3.46 -1.82
C VAL A 129 2.49 3.74 -1.45
N ARG A 130 2.72 4.90 -0.84
CA ARG A 130 4.06 5.39 -0.51
C ARG A 130 4.65 4.67 0.70
N GLU A 131 5.98 4.80 0.84
CA GLU A 131 6.79 4.15 1.87
C GLU A 131 6.15 4.24 3.26
N GLY A 132 6.15 3.10 3.96
CA GLY A 132 5.73 3.01 5.36
C GLY A 132 4.25 3.23 5.63
N ALA A 133 3.42 3.42 4.61
CA ALA A 133 1.98 3.56 4.79
C ALA A 133 1.33 2.27 5.31
N THR A 134 0.23 2.43 6.03
CA THR A 134 -0.57 1.30 6.53
C THR A 134 -2.00 1.41 6.03
N ILE A 135 -2.51 0.33 5.44
CA ILE A 135 -3.92 0.24 5.02
C ILE A 135 -4.62 -0.79 5.89
N GLY A 136 -5.62 -0.33 6.65
CA GLY A 136 -6.40 -1.12 7.61
C GLY A 136 -7.29 -2.18 6.95
N ALA A 137 -7.61 -3.22 7.70
CA ALA A 137 -8.38 -4.36 7.21
C ALA A 137 -9.73 -3.96 6.60
N GLY A 138 -10.07 -4.58 5.47
CA GLY A 138 -11.33 -4.35 4.77
C GLY A 138 -11.47 -2.96 4.14
N ALA A 139 -10.41 -2.16 4.06
CA ALA A 139 -10.46 -0.88 3.37
C ALA A 139 -10.57 -1.06 1.86
N VAL A 140 -11.28 -0.14 1.19
CA VAL A 140 -11.40 -0.07 -0.26
C VAL A 140 -10.69 1.18 -0.76
N ILE A 141 -9.78 1.02 -1.69
CA ILE A 141 -8.98 2.10 -2.28
C ILE A 141 -9.48 2.36 -3.70
N GLY A 142 -9.96 3.58 -3.92
CA GLY A 142 -10.41 4.05 -5.23
C GLY A 142 -9.29 4.12 -6.26
N PRO A 143 -9.62 4.28 -7.53
CA PRO A 143 -8.67 4.30 -8.64
C PRO A 143 -7.88 5.61 -8.68
N GLY A 144 -6.60 5.55 -9.05
CA GLY A 144 -5.78 6.72 -9.38
C GLY A 144 -5.39 7.57 -8.18
N LEU A 145 -5.18 6.96 -7.02
CA LEU A 145 -4.90 7.67 -5.77
C LEU A 145 -3.44 7.55 -5.33
N GLU A 146 -2.99 8.55 -4.61
CA GLU A 146 -1.76 8.47 -3.83
C GLU A 146 -2.09 8.33 -2.33
N ILE A 147 -1.59 7.26 -1.72
CA ILE A 147 -1.59 7.11 -0.27
C ILE A 147 -0.20 7.54 0.21
N GLY A 148 -0.13 8.69 0.86
CA GLY A 148 1.13 9.35 1.23
C GLY A 148 1.98 8.55 2.21
N ALA A 149 3.28 8.86 2.26
CA ALA A 149 4.24 8.17 3.09
C ALA A 149 3.83 8.18 4.58
N TYR A 150 3.93 7.03 5.22
CA TYR A 150 3.55 6.81 6.62
C TYR A 150 2.09 7.18 6.95
N ALA A 151 1.23 7.36 5.95
CA ALA A 151 -0.21 7.55 6.19
C ALA A 151 -0.84 6.28 6.77
N MET A 152 -1.93 6.46 7.49
CA MET A 152 -2.70 5.35 8.05
C MET A 152 -4.16 5.44 7.61
N VAL A 153 -4.58 4.46 6.84
CA VAL A 153 -5.98 4.24 6.46
C VAL A 153 -6.61 3.31 7.49
N GLY A 154 -7.65 3.77 8.16
CA GLY A 154 -8.38 2.99 9.15
C GLY A 154 -9.12 1.79 8.55
N MET A 155 -9.40 0.78 9.37
CA MET A 155 -10.15 -0.41 8.94
C MET A 155 -11.53 -0.05 8.40
N GLY A 156 -11.96 -0.73 7.33
CA GLY A 156 -13.27 -0.52 6.69
C GLY A 156 -13.44 0.84 5.99
N ALA A 157 -12.38 1.61 5.84
CA ALA A 157 -12.45 2.91 5.17
C ALA A 157 -12.68 2.76 3.66
N VAL A 158 -13.43 3.70 3.05
CA VAL A 158 -13.55 3.83 1.59
C VAL A 158 -12.82 5.10 1.15
N VAL A 159 -11.64 4.94 0.60
CA VAL A 159 -10.76 6.04 0.18
C VAL A 159 -11.09 6.45 -1.24
N THR A 160 -11.51 7.70 -1.42
CA THR A 160 -11.98 8.27 -2.70
C THR A 160 -11.17 9.49 -3.16
N GLY A 161 -10.09 9.80 -2.50
CA GLY A 161 -9.16 10.90 -2.81
C GLY A 161 -7.80 10.64 -2.18
N ASP A 162 -6.80 11.39 -2.62
CA ASP A 162 -5.43 11.26 -2.11
C ASP A 162 -5.36 11.41 -0.59
N VAL A 163 -4.44 10.66 0.00
CA VAL A 163 -4.19 10.69 1.45
C VAL A 163 -2.84 11.35 1.70
N PRO A 164 -2.81 12.49 2.40
CA PRO A 164 -1.55 13.18 2.69
C PRO A 164 -0.58 12.32 3.52
N PRO A 165 0.74 12.55 3.41
CA PRO A 165 1.72 11.90 4.27
C PRO A 165 1.39 12.07 5.76
N HIS A 166 1.58 11.00 6.54
CA HIS A 166 1.28 10.95 7.96
C HIS A 166 -0.18 11.19 8.34
N ALA A 167 -1.12 11.32 7.39
CA ALA A 167 -2.53 11.48 7.73
C ALA A 167 -3.14 10.19 8.25
N LEU A 168 -3.99 10.32 9.27
CA LEU A 168 -4.91 9.29 9.71
C LEU A 168 -6.27 9.54 9.07
N VAL A 169 -6.71 8.61 8.21
CA VAL A 169 -7.99 8.72 7.50
C VAL A 169 -8.87 7.51 7.79
N TYR A 170 -10.16 7.72 7.97
CA TYR A 170 -11.15 6.66 8.09
C TYR A 170 -12.58 7.15 7.79
N GLY A 171 -13.49 6.19 7.62
CA GLY A 171 -14.90 6.40 7.31
C GLY A 171 -15.25 6.08 5.85
N ASN A 172 -16.51 6.27 5.48
CA ASN A 172 -17.03 6.10 4.12
C ASN A 172 -17.88 7.34 3.74
N PRO A 173 -17.39 8.22 2.87
CA PRO A 173 -16.02 8.26 2.35
C PRO A 173 -15.00 8.62 3.44
N ALA A 174 -13.76 8.15 3.28
CA ALA A 174 -12.67 8.44 4.21
C ALA A 174 -12.36 9.95 4.27
N ARG A 175 -12.06 10.43 5.47
CA ARG A 175 -11.67 11.84 5.72
C ARG A 175 -10.48 11.87 6.66
N VAL A 176 -9.66 12.90 6.55
CA VAL A 176 -8.57 13.15 7.50
C VAL A 176 -9.16 13.39 8.89
N ARG A 177 -8.70 12.62 9.87
CA ARG A 177 -9.16 12.66 11.26
C ARG A 177 -8.04 13.00 12.23
N GLY A 178 -6.81 13.00 11.74
CA GLY A 178 -5.63 13.29 12.54
C GLY A 178 -4.36 12.94 11.80
N HIS A 179 -3.29 12.77 12.54
CA HIS A 179 -1.98 12.41 12.00
C HIS A 179 -1.37 11.27 12.83
N VAL A 180 -0.43 10.58 12.24
CA VAL A 180 0.30 9.49 12.88
C VAL A 180 1.81 9.69 12.78
N CYS A 181 2.52 9.21 13.77
CA CYS A 181 3.97 9.11 13.75
C CYS A 181 4.41 7.99 12.78
N VAL A 182 5.67 7.99 12.37
CA VAL A 182 6.27 6.88 11.59
C VAL A 182 6.14 5.51 12.27
N CYS A 183 5.92 5.46 13.58
CA CYS A 183 5.68 4.22 14.32
C CYS A 183 4.20 3.81 14.38
N GLY A 184 3.30 4.58 13.75
CA GLY A 184 1.86 4.34 13.72
C GLY A 184 1.08 4.90 14.92
N GLU A 185 1.74 5.51 15.89
CA GLU A 185 1.07 6.12 17.04
C GLU A 185 0.31 7.38 16.60
N PRO A 186 -0.98 7.53 16.95
CA PRO A 186 -1.70 8.78 16.74
C PRO A 186 -1.00 9.96 17.43
N LEU A 187 -0.92 11.07 16.73
CA LEU A 187 -0.33 12.30 17.24
C LEU A 187 -1.41 13.20 17.84
N PRO A 188 -1.06 14.00 18.88
CA PRO A 188 -1.98 15.00 19.39
C PRO A 188 -2.37 16.02 18.32
N PRO A 189 -3.52 16.71 18.49
CA PRO A 189 -3.93 17.78 17.60
C PRO A 189 -2.85 18.85 17.44
N ARG A 190 -2.83 19.56 16.29
CA ARG A 190 -1.79 20.55 15.95
C ARG A 190 -1.74 21.75 16.93
N ASP A 191 -2.85 22.08 17.54
CA ASP A 191 -3.01 23.14 18.53
C ASP A 191 -2.60 22.73 19.96
N ALA A 192 -2.17 21.47 20.13
CA ALA A 192 -1.65 21.00 21.40
C ALA A 192 -0.33 21.71 21.79
N PRO A 193 -0.04 21.87 23.09
CA PRO A 193 1.17 22.53 23.57
C PRO A 193 2.46 21.97 22.97
N ALA A 194 3.48 22.80 22.73
CA ALA A 194 4.75 22.44 22.11
C ALA A 194 5.48 21.25 22.77
N ALA A 195 5.25 21.00 24.06
CA ALA A 195 5.78 19.84 24.79
C ALA A 195 5.26 18.48 24.25
N SER A 196 4.16 18.48 23.47
CA SER A 196 3.58 17.27 22.87
C SER A 196 4.10 16.97 21.46
N HIS A 197 5.09 17.67 20.96
CA HIS A 197 5.66 17.47 19.63
C HIS A 197 6.58 16.23 19.51
N HIS A 198 6.63 15.40 20.53
CA HIS A 198 7.31 14.11 20.50
C HIS A 198 6.30 12.98 20.59
N CYS A 199 6.52 11.95 19.79
CA CYS A 199 5.70 10.75 19.85
C CYS A 199 5.84 10.06 21.21
N ALA A 200 4.72 9.85 21.89
CA ALA A 200 4.69 9.21 23.22
C ALA A 200 5.24 7.78 23.19
N ARG A 201 5.11 7.07 22.03
CA ARG A 201 5.53 5.69 21.87
C ARG A 201 7.01 5.53 21.54
N CYS A 202 7.55 6.31 20.60
CA CYS A 202 8.92 6.11 20.09
C CYS A 202 9.88 7.28 20.40
N GLY A 203 9.42 8.34 21.06
CA GLY A 203 10.21 9.51 21.44
C GLY A 203 10.67 10.42 20.30
N ARG A 204 10.36 10.08 19.03
CA ARG A 204 10.75 10.88 17.86
C ARG A 204 10.03 12.21 17.85
N ALA A 205 10.74 13.26 17.47
CA ALA A 205 10.14 14.56 17.19
C ALA A 205 9.19 14.44 15.99
N CYS A 206 7.94 14.85 16.20
CA CYS A 206 6.91 14.84 15.16
C CYS A 206 6.84 16.21 14.53
N ARG A 207 7.58 16.42 13.44
CA ARG A 207 7.36 17.58 12.56
C ARG A 207 6.13 17.29 11.72
N LEU A 208 5.01 17.85 12.09
CA LEU A 208 3.80 17.82 11.27
C LEU A 208 4.12 18.61 9.99
N ILE A 209 4.11 17.94 8.84
CA ILE A 209 4.24 18.59 7.54
C ILE A 209 2.99 19.45 7.38
N GLU A 210 3.18 20.74 7.09
CA GLU A 210 2.09 21.63 6.72
C GLU A 210 1.49 21.11 5.41
N VAL A 211 0.28 20.56 5.49
CA VAL A 211 -0.54 20.29 4.32
C VAL A 211 -1.30 21.58 4.09
N GLY A 212 -0.89 22.32 3.05
CA GLY A 212 -1.56 23.53 2.58
C GLY A 212 -2.97 23.24 2.07
#